data_6a6cb4cd0ac377931f0a15fefcffa478
#
_entry.id   6a6cb4cd0ac377931f0a15fefcffa478
#
_cell.length_a   1.000
_cell.length_b   1.000
_cell.length_c   1.000
_cell.angle_alpha   90.00
_cell.angle_beta   90.00
_cell.angle_gamma   90.00
#
_symmetry.space_group_name_H-M   'P 1'
#
loop_
_entity.id
_entity.type
_entity.pdbx_description
1 polymer ?
#
loop_
_entity_poly.entity_id
_entity_poly.type
_entity_poly.pdbx_seq_one_letter_code
_entity_poly.pdbx_strand_id
1 'polypeptide(L)'
;MGYFVGLPLGGAAEKDCQVRFGKNMTFQVETRAPHLPAEWALQSGIQLTWPHAGTDWTYMLDEVQECFVAIAHEIAARETLLIVTPEPDEVKKQILGRVNMENVRFLKCETNDTWARDHGAITLLDADGVSLLDFKFNGWGLKFASDKDNLITRRAVESEVM
;
A
#
# COMPACT_ATOMS: atom_id res chain seq x y z
N MET A 1 -0.78 -1.56 -8.94
CA MET A 1 -1.50 -0.94 -7.82
C MET A 1 -1.46 -1.90 -6.66
N GLY A 2 -0.79 -1.54 -5.59
CA GLY A 2 -0.73 -2.30 -4.33
C GLY A 2 -1.73 -1.72 -3.34
N TYR A 3 -2.39 -2.55 -2.54
CA TYR A 3 -3.35 -2.13 -1.53
C TYR A 3 -2.77 -2.37 -0.15
N PHE A 4 -2.98 -1.41 0.76
CA PHE A 4 -2.83 -1.67 2.19
C PHE A 4 -4.21 -1.75 2.82
N VAL A 5 -4.41 -2.74 3.65
CA VAL A 5 -5.49 -2.75 4.60
C VAL A 5 -4.86 -2.53 5.96
N GLY A 6 -5.04 -1.36 6.53
CA GLY A 6 -4.57 -1.01 7.87
C GLY A 6 -5.75 -0.58 8.73
N LEU A 7 -5.56 -0.57 10.03
CA LEU A 7 -6.53 0.01 10.95
C LEU A 7 -6.52 1.54 10.78
N PRO A 8 -7.67 2.24 10.89
CA PRO A 8 -7.71 3.68 10.87
C PRO A 8 -6.84 4.24 12.00
N LEU A 9 -5.97 5.20 11.66
CA LEU A 9 -5.18 5.94 12.63
C LEU A 9 -6.14 6.68 13.57
N GLY A 10 -6.27 6.21 14.82
CA GLY A 10 -6.95 6.96 15.89
C GLY A 10 -8.31 6.45 16.38
N GLY A 11 -8.62 5.18 16.22
CA GLY A 11 -9.75 4.55 16.92
C GLY A 11 -9.28 3.35 17.73
N ALA A 12 -9.66 3.25 18.99
CA ALA A 12 -9.51 2.01 19.73
C ALA A 12 -10.15 0.90 18.88
N ALA A 13 -9.37 -0.14 18.57
CA ALA A 13 -9.88 -1.29 17.86
C ALA A 13 -11.12 -1.80 18.61
N GLU A 14 -12.30 -1.55 18.05
CA GLU A 14 -13.48 -2.29 18.44
C GLU A 14 -13.18 -3.74 18.05
N LYS A 15 -12.69 -4.48 19.06
CA LYS A 15 -12.57 -5.92 18.97
C LYS A 15 -14.00 -6.41 18.77
N ASP A 16 -14.32 -6.83 17.56
CA ASP A 16 -15.52 -7.63 17.30
C ASP A 16 -15.38 -8.98 18.04
N CYS A 17 -15.42 -8.88 19.36
CA CYS A 17 -15.50 -9.99 20.28
C CYS A 17 -16.98 -10.32 20.40
N GLN A 18 -17.50 -11.22 19.56
CA GLN A 18 -18.83 -11.78 19.77
C GLN A 18 -18.79 -12.70 20.99
N VAL A 19 -19.19 -12.15 22.14
CA VAL A 19 -19.36 -12.94 23.37
C VAL A 19 -20.67 -13.71 23.28
N ARG A 20 -20.62 -15.02 23.07
CA ARG A 20 -21.77 -15.92 23.22
C ARG A 20 -21.86 -16.40 24.66
N PHE A 21 -22.95 -16.07 25.35
CA PHE A 21 -23.24 -16.61 26.67
C PHE A 21 -23.85 -18.00 26.57
N GLY A 22 -23.11 -19.03 26.94
CA GLY A 22 -23.63 -20.37 27.19
C GLY A 22 -23.99 -20.55 28.66
N LYS A 23 -24.81 -21.54 28.99
CA LYS A 23 -25.30 -21.83 30.38
C LYS A 23 -24.19 -22.17 31.39
N ASN A 24 -22.95 -22.36 30.95
CA ASN A 24 -21.76 -22.46 31.80
C ASN A 24 -20.78 -21.39 31.30
N MET A 25 -20.52 -20.39 32.13
CA MET A 25 -19.71 -19.20 31.84
C MET A 25 -18.24 -19.55 31.50
N THR A 26 -18.01 -20.09 30.31
CA THR A 26 -16.68 -20.18 29.70
C THR A 26 -16.61 -19.13 28.60
N PHE A 27 -15.80 -18.11 28.81
CA PHE A 27 -15.47 -17.13 27.76
C PHE A 27 -14.63 -17.84 26.71
N GLN A 28 -15.18 -18.10 25.54
CA GLN A 28 -14.39 -18.49 24.37
C GLN A 28 -14.13 -17.24 23.55
N VAL A 29 -12.90 -16.82 23.52
CA VAL A 29 -12.41 -15.83 22.55
C VAL A 29 -12.23 -16.62 21.25
N GLU A 30 -13.15 -16.47 20.30
CA GLU A 30 -12.90 -16.95 18.94
C GLU A 30 -11.78 -16.10 18.33
N THR A 31 -10.57 -16.62 18.35
CA THR A 31 -9.48 -16.04 17.57
C THR A 31 -9.74 -16.32 16.09
N ARG A 32 -10.01 -15.29 15.31
CA ARG A 32 -10.09 -15.46 13.86
C ARG A 32 -8.72 -15.95 13.35
N ALA A 33 -8.75 -17.04 12.59
CA ALA A 33 -7.56 -17.51 11.89
C ALA A 33 -7.04 -16.41 10.94
N PRO A 34 -5.73 -16.30 10.76
CA PRO A 34 -5.15 -15.36 9.79
C PRO A 34 -5.80 -15.51 8.41
N HIS A 35 -6.20 -14.40 7.80
CA HIS A 35 -6.87 -14.42 6.50
C HIS A 35 -6.53 -13.18 5.66
N LEU A 36 -6.60 -13.34 4.35
CA LEU A 36 -6.51 -12.21 3.43
C LEU A 36 -7.81 -11.41 3.46
N PRO A 37 -7.76 -10.08 3.53
CA PRO A 37 -8.97 -9.26 3.40
C PRO A 37 -9.59 -9.46 2.02
N ALA A 38 -10.92 -9.38 1.95
CA ALA A 38 -11.61 -9.36 0.68
C ALA A 38 -11.28 -8.06 -0.09
N GLU A 39 -11.32 -8.08 -1.43
CA GLU A 39 -11.03 -6.90 -2.25
C GLU A 39 -11.92 -5.69 -1.95
N TRP A 40 -13.13 -5.92 -1.45
CA TRP A 40 -14.09 -4.88 -1.04
C TRP A 40 -14.03 -4.54 0.45
N ALA A 41 -13.08 -5.09 1.19
CA ALA A 41 -12.87 -4.71 2.59
C ALA A 41 -12.37 -3.26 2.65
N LEU A 42 -12.70 -2.57 3.76
CA LEU A 42 -12.16 -1.24 4.02
C LEU A 42 -10.64 -1.32 4.05
N GLN A 43 -9.99 -0.44 3.30
CA GLN A 43 -8.54 -0.34 3.22
C GLN A 43 -8.07 1.01 3.76
N SER A 44 -6.85 1.07 4.28
CA SER A 44 -6.26 2.30 4.84
C SER A 44 -5.63 3.19 3.79
N GLY A 45 -5.27 2.64 2.65
CA GLY A 45 -4.66 3.37 1.56
C GLY A 45 -4.18 2.49 0.42
N ILE A 46 -3.70 3.14 -0.61
CA ILE A 46 -3.18 2.53 -1.83
C ILE A 46 -1.74 2.99 -2.08
N GLN A 47 -0.87 2.07 -2.49
CA GLN A 47 0.48 2.38 -2.96
C GLN A 47 0.49 2.52 -4.49
N LEU A 48 1.09 3.60 -4.96
CA LEU A 48 1.56 3.75 -6.34
C LEU A 48 3.08 3.86 -6.35
N THR A 49 3.74 3.08 -7.20
CA THR A 49 5.16 3.26 -7.50
C THR A 49 5.22 4.10 -8.77
N TRP A 50 5.75 5.34 -8.64
CA TRP A 50 5.64 6.36 -9.67
C TRP A 50 6.57 6.09 -10.85
N PRO A 51 6.12 6.25 -12.11
CA PRO A 51 6.97 6.08 -13.28
C PRO A 51 8.00 7.20 -13.38
N HIS A 52 9.23 6.82 -13.69
CA HIS A 52 10.36 7.73 -13.88
C HIS A 52 11.27 7.23 -15.02
N ALA A 53 12.27 8.01 -15.38
CA ALA A 53 13.15 7.71 -16.52
C ALA A 53 13.92 6.37 -16.42
N GLY A 54 13.98 5.76 -15.24
CA GLY A 54 14.60 4.43 -15.04
C GLY A 54 13.63 3.26 -15.08
N THR A 55 12.36 3.47 -15.42
CA THR A 55 11.35 2.42 -15.56
C THR A 55 11.10 2.06 -17.02
N ASP A 56 10.37 0.99 -17.28
CA ASP A 56 10.02 0.54 -18.63
C ASP A 56 9.21 1.57 -19.46
N TRP A 57 8.68 2.61 -18.79
CA TRP A 57 7.85 3.63 -19.39
C TRP A 57 8.62 4.81 -20.01
N THR A 58 9.96 4.78 -20.03
CA THR A 58 10.82 5.90 -20.50
C THR A 58 10.42 6.43 -21.89
N TYR A 59 9.99 5.55 -22.79
CA TYR A 59 9.65 5.91 -24.17
C TYR A 59 8.32 6.67 -24.32
N MET A 60 7.47 6.70 -23.29
CA MET A 60 6.20 7.43 -23.26
C MET A 60 5.91 7.98 -21.84
N LEU A 61 6.96 8.49 -21.20
CA LEU A 61 6.92 8.83 -19.77
C LEU A 61 5.87 9.89 -19.46
N ASP A 62 5.76 10.92 -20.27
CA ASP A 62 4.84 12.03 -20.04
C ASP A 62 3.37 11.57 -20.06
N GLU A 63 3.00 10.72 -21.03
CA GLU A 63 1.65 10.17 -21.13
C GLU A 63 1.31 9.26 -19.96
N VAL A 64 2.27 8.44 -19.53
CA VAL A 64 2.06 7.54 -18.39
C VAL A 64 2.01 8.31 -17.08
N GLN A 65 2.83 9.34 -16.90
CA GLN A 65 2.75 10.21 -15.72
C GLN A 65 1.40 10.94 -15.65
N GLU A 66 0.86 11.44 -16.76
CA GLU A 66 -0.49 12.01 -16.80
C GLU A 66 -1.57 10.99 -16.40
N CYS A 67 -1.45 9.75 -16.84
CA CYS A 67 -2.33 8.67 -16.39
C CYS A 67 -2.22 8.44 -14.89
N PHE A 68 -1.00 8.41 -14.34
CA PHE A 68 -0.76 8.25 -12.91
C PHE A 68 -1.29 9.43 -12.09
N VAL A 69 -1.22 10.65 -12.60
CA VAL A 69 -1.85 11.83 -11.97
C VAL A 69 -3.37 11.65 -11.90
N ALA A 70 -4.01 11.18 -12.96
CA ALA A 70 -5.45 10.91 -12.96
C ALA A 70 -5.83 9.82 -11.94
N ILE A 71 -5.05 8.73 -11.87
CA ILE A 71 -5.24 7.67 -10.88
C ILE A 71 -5.05 8.22 -9.46
N ALA A 72 -3.99 9.01 -9.23
CA ALA A 72 -3.72 9.62 -7.93
C ALA A 72 -4.84 10.57 -7.48
N HIS A 73 -5.44 11.31 -8.42
CA HIS A 73 -6.60 12.15 -8.16
C HIS A 73 -7.77 11.34 -7.59
N GLU A 74 -8.12 10.23 -8.25
CA GLU A 74 -9.24 9.39 -7.84
C GLU A 74 -9.01 8.70 -6.49
N ILE A 75 -7.78 8.24 -6.23
CA ILE A 75 -7.43 7.61 -4.96
C ILE A 75 -7.45 8.65 -3.83
N ALA A 76 -6.71 9.74 -3.97
CA ALA A 76 -6.55 10.73 -2.92
C ALA A 76 -7.86 11.50 -2.61
N ALA A 77 -8.85 11.46 -3.49
CA ALA A 77 -10.19 11.98 -3.19
C ALA A 77 -10.96 11.11 -2.18
N ARG A 78 -10.54 9.87 -1.94
CA ARG A 78 -11.30 8.86 -1.16
C ARG A 78 -10.52 8.28 0.02
N GLU A 79 -9.20 8.11 -0.13
CA GLU A 79 -8.37 7.40 0.83
C GLU A 79 -6.90 7.84 0.75
N THR A 80 -6.08 7.35 1.66
CA THR A 80 -4.65 7.67 1.68
C THR A 80 -3.96 7.07 0.45
N LEU A 81 -3.14 7.89 -0.20
CA LEU A 81 -2.28 7.50 -1.30
C LEU A 81 -0.82 7.57 -0.85
N LEU A 82 -0.12 6.44 -0.88
CA LEU A 82 1.33 6.39 -0.75
C LEU A 82 1.97 6.40 -2.14
N ILE A 83 2.74 7.43 -2.43
CA ILE A 83 3.54 7.53 -3.64
C ILE A 83 4.99 7.17 -3.33
N VAL A 84 5.47 6.10 -3.96
CA VAL A 84 6.86 5.65 -3.89
C VAL A 84 7.60 6.16 -5.13
N THR A 85 8.69 6.89 -4.92
CA THR A 85 9.46 7.52 -6.02
C THR A 85 10.86 7.90 -5.55
N PRO A 86 11.89 7.86 -6.42
CA PRO A 86 13.20 8.45 -6.12
C PRO A 86 13.16 9.98 -6.05
N GLU A 87 12.19 10.64 -6.69
CA GLU A 87 12.11 12.08 -6.89
C GLU A 87 10.81 12.71 -6.36
N PRO A 88 10.56 12.70 -5.04
CA PRO A 88 9.29 13.18 -4.45
C PRO A 88 8.95 14.63 -4.81
N ASP A 89 9.94 15.50 -4.90
CA ASP A 89 9.70 16.92 -5.15
C ASP A 89 9.24 17.18 -6.61
N GLU A 90 9.70 16.37 -7.57
CA GLU A 90 9.23 16.46 -8.95
C GLU A 90 7.81 15.93 -9.06
N VAL A 91 7.51 14.80 -8.43
CA VAL A 91 6.14 14.27 -8.41
C VAL A 91 5.17 15.23 -7.72
N LYS A 92 5.59 15.87 -6.62
CA LYS A 92 4.81 16.91 -5.97
C LYS A 92 4.41 18.04 -6.92
N LYS A 93 5.34 18.51 -7.75
CA LYS A 93 5.05 19.56 -8.74
C LYS A 93 4.02 19.13 -9.77
N GLN A 94 4.08 17.86 -10.20
CA GLN A 94 3.15 17.29 -11.18
C GLN A 94 1.72 17.21 -10.65
N ILE A 95 1.53 16.85 -9.36
CA ILE A 95 0.22 16.60 -8.76
C ILE A 95 -0.36 17.81 -8.01
N LEU A 96 0.45 18.85 -7.74
CA LEU A 96 0.02 20.03 -6.99
C LEU A 96 -1.15 20.74 -7.68
N GLY A 97 -2.24 21.00 -6.93
CA GLY A 97 -3.46 21.62 -7.45
C GLY A 97 -4.35 20.66 -8.27
N ARG A 98 -3.92 19.42 -8.48
CA ARG A 98 -4.65 18.39 -9.23
C ARG A 98 -5.13 17.25 -8.35
N VAL A 99 -4.48 17.02 -7.23
CA VAL A 99 -4.70 15.91 -6.29
C VAL A 99 -4.92 16.45 -4.88
N ASN A 100 -5.76 15.81 -4.08
CA ASN A 100 -5.93 16.16 -2.67
C ASN A 100 -4.68 15.81 -1.86
N MET A 101 -3.81 16.78 -1.66
CA MET A 101 -2.49 16.60 -1.02
C MET A 101 -2.58 16.20 0.46
N GLU A 102 -3.71 16.41 1.15
CA GLU A 102 -3.90 16.01 2.54
C GLU A 102 -3.86 14.48 2.70
N ASN A 103 -4.33 13.78 1.67
CA ASN A 103 -4.35 12.32 1.61
C ASN A 103 -3.11 11.71 0.96
N VAL A 104 -2.12 12.50 0.54
CA VAL A 104 -0.91 11.98 -0.09
C VAL A 104 0.23 11.85 0.91
N ARG A 105 0.90 10.72 0.86
CA ARG A 105 2.16 10.45 1.57
C ARG A 105 3.23 10.10 0.54
N PHE A 106 4.46 10.47 0.81
CA PHE A 106 5.60 10.18 -0.06
C PHE A 106 6.62 9.30 0.65
N LEU A 107 7.05 8.27 -0.05
CA LEU A 107 8.22 7.48 0.31
C LEU A 107 9.32 7.74 -0.73
N LYS A 108 10.40 8.39 -0.30
CA LYS A 108 11.60 8.51 -1.15
C LYS A 108 12.32 7.16 -1.19
N CYS A 109 12.23 6.49 -2.31
CA CYS A 109 12.81 5.18 -2.52
C CYS A 109 13.19 4.99 -3.99
N GLU A 110 14.38 4.45 -4.23
CA GLU A 110 14.75 3.95 -5.55
C GLU A 110 13.87 2.76 -5.93
N THR A 111 13.43 2.71 -7.18
CA THR A 111 12.60 1.63 -7.71
C THR A 111 13.18 1.12 -9.03
N ASN A 112 12.82 -0.12 -9.41
CA ASN A 112 13.14 -0.66 -10.72
C ASN A 112 11.99 -0.40 -11.70
N ASP A 113 10.74 -0.57 -11.24
CA ASP A 113 9.56 -0.42 -12.08
C ASP A 113 8.32 0.02 -11.27
N THR A 114 7.14 0.03 -11.91
CA THR A 114 5.88 0.60 -11.36
C THR A 114 4.88 -0.45 -10.87
N TRP A 115 5.18 -1.72 -10.99
CA TRP A 115 4.25 -2.84 -10.76
C TRP A 115 4.06 -3.16 -9.27
N ALA A 116 3.47 -2.20 -8.53
CA ALA A 116 3.28 -2.31 -7.08
C ALA A 116 2.46 -3.54 -6.65
N ARG A 117 1.62 -4.10 -7.52
CA ARG A 117 0.90 -5.35 -7.26
C ARG A 117 1.85 -6.54 -7.12
N ASP A 118 2.94 -6.55 -7.87
CA ASP A 118 3.87 -7.67 -7.94
C ASP A 118 4.91 -7.62 -6.81
N HIS A 119 5.37 -6.43 -6.44
CA HIS A 119 6.42 -6.24 -5.43
C HIS A 119 5.91 -5.72 -4.07
N GLY A 120 4.65 -5.26 -3.99
CA GLY A 120 4.06 -4.75 -2.76
C GLY A 120 3.76 -5.85 -1.75
N ALA A 121 3.69 -5.48 -0.47
CA ALA A 121 3.34 -6.40 0.59
C ALA A 121 1.91 -6.94 0.45
N ILE A 122 1.71 -8.17 0.92
CA ILE A 122 0.39 -8.78 1.02
C ILE A 122 -0.12 -8.57 2.44
N THR A 123 -1.28 -7.92 2.58
CA THR A 123 -1.90 -7.68 3.87
C THR A 123 -2.56 -8.95 4.40
N LEU A 124 -2.31 -9.27 5.65
CA LEU A 124 -2.95 -10.34 6.41
C LEU A 124 -3.64 -9.75 7.65
N LEU A 125 -4.87 -10.16 7.88
CA LEU A 125 -5.62 -9.81 9.08
C LEU A 125 -5.68 -11.01 10.02
N ASP A 126 -5.43 -10.80 11.30
CA ASP A 126 -5.56 -11.82 12.35
C ASP A 126 -6.11 -11.21 13.64
N ALA A 127 -6.10 -12.00 14.72
CA ALA A 127 -6.59 -11.55 16.02
C ALA A 127 -5.73 -10.43 16.65
N ASP A 128 -4.48 -10.33 16.26
CA ASP A 128 -3.52 -9.35 16.79
C ASP A 128 -3.51 -8.05 15.96
N GLY A 129 -4.16 -8.06 14.78
CA GLY A 129 -4.30 -6.89 13.92
C GLY A 129 -3.90 -7.11 12.46
N VAL A 130 -3.10 -6.20 11.93
CA VAL A 130 -2.65 -6.19 10.54
C VAL A 130 -1.18 -6.59 10.45
N SER A 131 -0.89 -7.54 9.59
CA SER A 131 0.48 -7.94 9.24
C SER A 131 0.73 -7.72 7.75
N LEU A 132 1.92 -7.24 7.42
CA LEU A 132 2.36 -7.09 6.03
C LEU A 132 3.34 -8.21 5.70
N LEU A 133 2.96 -9.09 4.78
CA LEU A 133 3.81 -10.17 4.30
C LEU A 133 4.67 -9.64 3.15
N ASP A 134 5.97 -9.51 3.40
CA ASP A 134 6.95 -9.03 2.43
C ASP A 134 7.61 -10.19 1.72
N PHE A 135 7.07 -10.58 0.56
CA PHE A 135 7.62 -11.63 -0.27
C PHE A 135 8.67 -11.09 -1.23
N LYS A 136 9.73 -11.84 -1.43
CA LYS A 136 10.75 -11.47 -2.40
C LYS A 136 10.22 -11.65 -3.83
N PHE A 137 10.01 -10.54 -4.51
CA PHE A 137 9.68 -10.49 -5.92
C PHE A 137 10.92 -10.85 -6.78
N ASN A 138 10.76 -11.74 -7.75
CA ASN A 138 11.87 -12.27 -8.54
C ASN A 138 11.97 -11.69 -9.96
N GLY A 139 11.30 -10.55 -10.23
CA GLY A 139 11.33 -9.92 -11.55
C GLY A 139 10.79 -10.82 -12.67
N TRP A 140 9.66 -11.48 -12.41
CA TRP A 140 8.99 -12.42 -13.34
C TRP A 140 9.91 -13.54 -13.83
N GLY A 141 10.58 -14.19 -12.90
CA GLY A 141 11.49 -15.29 -13.20
C GLY A 141 12.87 -14.82 -13.62
N LEU A 142 13.38 -13.77 -12.99
CA LEU A 142 14.71 -13.17 -13.19
C LEU A 142 14.89 -12.54 -14.59
N LYS A 143 13.81 -12.12 -15.24
CA LYS A 143 13.86 -11.42 -16.52
C LYS A 143 14.21 -9.94 -16.36
N PHE A 144 13.81 -9.34 -15.22
CA PHE A 144 14.01 -7.94 -14.94
C PHE A 144 14.64 -7.75 -13.56
N ALA A 145 15.31 -6.63 -13.36
CA ALA A 145 15.81 -6.24 -12.06
C ALA A 145 14.65 -5.99 -11.08
N SER A 146 14.80 -6.40 -9.83
CA SER A 146 13.81 -6.21 -8.76
C SER A 146 14.46 -5.94 -7.40
N ASP A 147 15.74 -5.69 -7.38
CA ASP A 147 16.54 -5.49 -6.18
C ASP A 147 16.13 -4.24 -5.40
N LYS A 148 15.74 -3.16 -6.10
CA LYS A 148 15.25 -1.92 -5.50
C LYS A 148 13.79 -2.06 -5.04
N ASP A 149 12.94 -2.64 -5.86
CA ASP A 149 11.52 -2.86 -5.57
C ASP A 149 11.31 -3.72 -4.32
N ASN A 150 12.17 -4.72 -4.12
CA ASN A 150 12.20 -5.58 -2.94
C ASN A 150 12.56 -4.86 -1.62
N LEU A 151 12.93 -3.59 -1.67
CA LEU A 151 13.23 -2.79 -0.47
C LEU A 151 12.08 -1.85 -0.08
N ILE A 152 11.07 -1.69 -0.93
CA ILE A 152 10.01 -0.69 -0.76
C ILE A 152 9.24 -0.92 0.53
N THR A 153 8.70 -2.12 0.73
CA THR A 153 7.90 -2.47 1.92
C THR A 153 8.68 -2.22 3.20
N ARG A 154 9.92 -2.71 3.28
CA ARG A 154 10.77 -2.49 4.44
C ARG A 154 10.98 -1.01 4.72
N ARG A 155 11.31 -0.21 3.71
CA ARG A 155 11.55 1.23 3.85
C ARG A 155 10.28 1.98 4.24
N ALA A 156 9.13 1.57 3.74
CA ALA A 156 7.85 2.16 4.11
C ALA A 156 7.54 1.96 5.59
N VAL A 157 7.79 0.76 6.13
CA VAL A 157 7.64 0.46 7.56
C VAL A 157 8.68 1.21 8.40
N GLU A 158 9.96 1.21 8.01
CA GLU A 158 11.04 1.91 8.73
C GLU A 158 10.84 3.44 8.78
N SER A 159 10.17 4.01 7.79
CA SER A 159 9.89 5.46 7.72
C SER A 159 8.55 5.86 8.34
N GLU A 160 7.80 4.90 8.89
CA GLU A 160 6.49 5.13 9.53
C GLU A 160 5.47 5.84 8.61
N VAL A 161 5.56 5.62 7.29
CA VAL A 161 4.60 6.19 6.32
C VAL A 161 3.43 5.25 6.01
N MET A 162 3.52 4.01 6.54
CA MET A 162 2.48 2.97 6.43
C MET A 162 1.79 2.73 7.76
#